data_690505659293dae3ff2d209c00675ea3
#
_entry.id   690505659293dae3ff2d209c00675ea3
#
_cell.length_a   1.000
_cell.length_b   1.000
_cell.length_c   1.000
_cell.angle_alpha   90.00
_cell.angle_beta   90.00
_cell.angle_gamma   90.00
#
_symmetry.space_group_name_H-M   'P 1'
#
loop_
_entity.id
_entity.type
_entity.pdbx_description
1 polymer ?
#
loop_
_entity_poly.entity_id
_entity_poly.type
_entity_poly.pdbx_seq_one_letter_code
_entity_poly.pdbx_strand_id
1 'polypeptide(L)'
;MAESDVASVPGAKREILRVTGLSAGYGPLRILHDLDLTVYEGERLGIVGLNGHGKSTLFLAIAGLTGWQRGSIVLNGHEVGGTRSQGPGRYTHRVVRRGLALMPQGDEIFHGLTVEEHLDSGAFTPTAWRERKQRKARILEIFPPLVKLMSTPVGRLSGGERRMVCLGRGLMSDASLLLVDEPSLGLAPKIGRSVMDALMGVQLLGAAMVIAEQNVSLLEGRVDRIIGMHVGKLKGEASVSLFGAGRGAA
;
A
#
# COMPACT_ATOMS: atom_id res chain seq x y z
N MET A 1 11.17 34.56 -6.72
CA MET A 1 9.88 34.46 -6.03
C MET A 1 10.02 33.37 -4.99
N ALA A 2 9.80 33.71 -3.73
CA ALA A 2 10.33 33.06 -2.56
C ALA A 2 9.85 31.61 -2.37
N GLU A 3 10.80 30.66 -2.26
CA GLU A 3 10.63 29.39 -1.61
C GLU A 3 10.31 29.68 -0.12
N SER A 4 9.10 29.36 0.30
CA SER A 4 8.73 29.38 1.71
C SER A 4 9.41 28.20 2.40
N ASP A 5 10.53 28.48 3.01
CA ASP A 5 11.25 27.64 3.96
C ASP A 5 10.33 27.40 5.16
N VAL A 6 9.62 26.28 5.17
CA VAL A 6 8.90 25.81 6.36
C VAL A 6 9.95 25.23 7.30
N ALA A 7 10.38 26.05 8.26
CA ALA A 7 11.28 25.64 9.32
C ALA A 7 10.79 24.35 9.98
N SER A 8 11.53 23.26 9.83
CA SER A 8 11.28 21.97 10.47
C SER A 8 11.52 22.11 11.98
N VAL A 9 10.48 21.90 12.77
CA VAL A 9 10.59 21.74 14.22
C VAL A 9 11.46 20.51 14.48
N PRO A 10 12.56 20.60 15.26
CA PRO A 10 13.41 19.46 15.57
C PRO A 10 12.59 18.39 16.31
N GLY A 11 12.46 17.19 15.74
CA GLY A 11 11.71 16.05 16.30
C GLY A 11 10.37 15.73 15.63
N ALA A 12 9.84 16.56 14.73
CA ALA A 12 8.64 16.22 13.97
C ALA A 12 8.98 15.24 12.83
N LYS A 13 8.32 14.08 12.81
CA LYS A 13 8.44 13.12 11.70
C LYS A 13 8.01 13.81 10.40
N ARG A 14 8.78 13.65 9.33
CA ARG A 14 8.45 14.20 8.01
C ARG A 14 7.18 13.56 7.48
N GLU A 15 6.25 14.37 7.00
CA GLU A 15 5.05 13.86 6.33
C GLU A 15 5.39 13.37 4.91
N ILE A 16 5.01 12.13 4.63
CA ILE A 16 5.12 11.52 3.30
C ILE A 16 3.84 11.69 2.53
N LEU A 17 2.69 11.47 3.18
CA LEU A 17 1.37 11.61 2.59
C LEU A 17 0.48 12.47 3.49
N ARG A 18 -0.17 13.47 2.88
CA ARG A 18 -1.30 14.19 3.49
C ARG A 18 -2.48 14.13 2.55
N VAL A 19 -3.60 13.64 3.05
CA VAL A 19 -4.90 13.62 2.39
C VAL A 19 -5.82 14.53 3.19
N THR A 20 -6.50 15.47 2.53
CA THR A 20 -7.39 16.42 3.19
C THR A 20 -8.73 16.48 2.46
N GLY A 21 -9.83 16.25 3.18
CA GLY A 21 -11.19 16.33 2.68
C GLY A 21 -11.47 15.40 1.49
N LEU A 22 -10.82 14.23 1.43
CA LEU A 22 -10.91 13.35 0.27
C LEU A 22 -12.29 12.72 0.16
N SER A 23 -12.94 12.98 -0.95
CA SER A 23 -14.16 12.29 -1.39
C SER A 23 -13.90 11.70 -2.76
N ALA A 24 -14.29 10.44 -2.96
CA ALA A 24 -14.07 9.75 -4.24
C ALA A 24 -15.15 8.69 -4.50
N GLY A 25 -15.27 8.28 -5.78
CA GLY A 25 -16.23 7.29 -6.18
C GLY A 25 -16.20 6.94 -7.65
N TYR A 26 -17.26 6.26 -8.09
CA TYR A 26 -17.41 5.75 -9.44
C TYR A 26 -18.79 6.12 -10.00
N GLY A 27 -18.84 6.76 -11.17
CA GLY A 27 -20.09 7.26 -11.73
C GLY A 27 -20.83 8.13 -10.70
N PRO A 28 -22.12 7.87 -10.42
CA PRO A 28 -22.89 8.61 -9.41
C PRO A 28 -22.62 8.18 -7.96
N LEU A 29 -21.92 7.07 -7.75
CA LEU A 29 -21.73 6.47 -6.44
C LEU A 29 -20.53 7.11 -5.72
N ARG A 30 -20.79 7.75 -4.58
CA ARG A 30 -19.77 8.25 -3.66
C ARG A 30 -19.42 7.16 -2.65
N ILE A 31 -18.15 6.74 -2.62
CA ILE A 31 -17.65 5.69 -1.72
C ILE A 31 -16.90 6.30 -0.54
N LEU A 32 -16.07 7.31 -0.78
CA LEU A 32 -15.30 8.00 0.28
C LEU A 32 -15.96 9.33 0.62
N HIS A 33 -15.98 9.64 1.92
CA HIS A 33 -16.74 10.76 2.45
C HIS A 33 -15.86 11.64 3.33
N ASP A 34 -15.21 12.65 2.73
CA ASP A 34 -14.50 13.73 3.41
C ASP A 34 -13.44 13.21 4.39
N LEU A 35 -12.45 12.45 3.84
CA LEU A 35 -11.44 11.77 4.61
C LEU A 35 -10.20 12.63 4.79
N ASP A 36 -9.66 12.64 6.01
CA ASP A 36 -8.36 13.17 6.34
C ASP A 36 -7.43 12.03 6.77
N LEU A 37 -6.21 12.01 6.22
CA LEU A 37 -5.20 11.01 6.55
C LEU A 37 -3.81 11.62 6.40
N THR A 38 -2.95 11.42 7.41
CA THR A 38 -1.53 11.76 7.33
C THR A 38 -0.71 10.50 7.57
N VAL A 39 0.35 10.30 6.79
CA VAL A 39 1.33 9.22 6.94
C VAL A 39 2.73 9.84 7.00
N TYR A 40 3.54 9.36 7.94
CA TYR A 40 4.88 9.88 8.18
C TYR A 40 5.96 8.97 7.60
N GLU A 41 7.16 9.53 7.41
CA GLU A 41 8.33 8.81 6.91
C GLU A 41 8.65 7.60 7.81
N GLY A 42 8.85 6.44 7.17
CA GLY A 42 9.11 5.16 7.85
C GLY A 42 7.94 4.60 8.65
N GLU A 43 6.77 5.27 8.63
CA GLU A 43 5.59 4.80 9.36
C GLU A 43 4.96 3.57 8.70
N ARG A 44 4.54 2.62 9.54
CA ARG A 44 3.67 1.51 9.16
C ARG A 44 2.28 1.76 9.72
N LEU A 45 1.35 2.08 8.84
CA LEU A 45 -0.04 2.36 9.18
C LEU A 45 -0.94 1.20 8.77
N GLY A 46 -1.73 0.67 9.70
CA GLY A 46 -2.81 -0.27 9.41
C GLY A 46 -4.15 0.44 9.18
N ILE A 47 -4.88 0.05 8.15
CA ILE A 47 -6.28 0.45 7.94
C ILE A 47 -7.13 -0.80 8.03
N VAL A 48 -8.00 -0.88 9.05
CA VAL A 48 -8.85 -2.04 9.28
C VAL A 48 -10.32 -1.72 9.00
N GLY A 49 -11.01 -2.64 8.35
CA GLY A 49 -12.43 -2.52 8.05
C GLY A 49 -12.97 -3.71 7.27
N LEU A 50 -14.28 -3.92 7.32
CA LEU A 50 -14.95 -4.98 6.56
C LEU A 50 -14.83 -4.75 5.05
N ASN A 51 -15.09 -5.81 4.27
CA ASN A 51 -15.19 -5.69 2.82
C ASN A 51 -16.30 -4.70 2.43
N GLY A 52 -16.05 -3.91 1.38
CA GLY A 52 -16.98 -2.85 0.96
C GLY A 52 -16.91 -1.54 1.76
N HIS A 53 -16.11 -1.45 2.83
CA HIS A 53 -15.99 -0.22 3.62
C HIS A 53 -15.16 0.89 2.96
N GLY A 54 -14.54 0.64 1.78
CA GLY A 54 -13.86 1.66 0.98
C GLY A 54 -12.33 1.64 1.08
N LYS A 55 -11.71 0.64 1.74
CA LYS A 55 -10.24 0.53 1.87
C LYS A 55 -9.52 0.57 0.52
N SER A 56 -9.88 -0.33 -0.38
CA SER A 56 -9.32 -0.36 -1.74
C SER A 56 -9.61 0.91 -2.52
N THR A 57 -10.81 1.50 -2.34
CA THR A 57 -11.17 2.77 -2.98
C THR A 57 -10.30 3.91 -2.47
N LEU A 58 -9.91 3.93 -1.18
CA LEU A 58 -8.98 4.92 -0.64
C LEU A 58 -7.61 4.79 -1.32
N PHE A 59 -7.07 3.58 -1.45
CA PHE A 59 -5.80 3.35 -2.11
C PHE A 59 -5.84 3.71 -3.59
N LEU A 60 -6.91 3.33 -4.28
CA LEU A 60 -7.12 3.71 -5.68
C LEU A 60 -7.30 5.23 -5.84
N ALA A 61 -7.94 5.92 -4.90
CA ALA A 61 -8.07 7.36 -4.93
C ALA A 61 -6.71 8.05 -4.75
N ILE A 62 -5.89 7.61 -3.78
CA ILE A 62 -4.53 8.14 -3.58
C ILE A 62 -3.68 7.89 -4.83
N ALA A 63 -3.81 6.73 -5.48
CA ALA A 63 -3.10 6.38 -6.71
C ALA A 63 -3.65 7.07 -7.98
N GLY A 64 -4.81 7.78 -7.88
CA GLY A 64 -5.43 8.47 -9.01
C GLY A 64 -6.19 7.56 -9.97
N LEU A 65 -6.71 6.45 -9.48
CA LEU A 65 -7.36 5.40 -10.27
C LEU A 65 -8.88 5.33 -10.08
N THR A 66 -9.47 6.22 -9.28
CA THR A 66 -10.95 6.30 -9.13
C THR A 66 -11.61 7.03 -10.28
N GLY A 67 -12.93 6.84 -10.44
CA GLY A 67 -13.72 7.51 -11.49
C GLY A 67 -13.75 9.04 -11.33
N TRP A 68 -13.85 9.54 -10.10
CA TRP A 68 -13.76 10.95 -9.74
C TRP A 68 -13.29 11.11 -8.29
N GLN A 69 -12.74 12.27 -7.98
CA GLN A 69 -12.38 12.64 -6.61
C GLN A 69 -12.36 14.15 -6.39
N ARG A 70 -12.46 14.54 -5.11
CA ARG A 70 -12.35 15.91 -4.59
C ARG A 70 -11.49 15.88 -3.31
N GLY A 71 -11.01 17.02 -2.90
CA GLY A 71 -10.11 17.17 -1.75
C GLY A 71 -8.69 17.46 -2.20
N SER A 72 -7.70 17.24 -1.36
CA SER A 72 -6.28 17.41 -1.69
C SER A 72 -5.48 16.17 -1.31
N ILE A 73 -4.52 15.81 -2.15
CA ILE A 73 -3.55 14.74 -1.90
C ILE A 73 -2.15 15.31 -2.13
N VAL A 74 -1.37 15.37 -1.07
CA VAL A 74 0.03 15.83 -1.10
C VAL A 74 0.93 14.62 -0.81
N LEU A 75 1.86 14.32 -1.71
CA LEU A 75 2.83 13.23 -1.59
C LEU A 75 4.23 13.81 -1.68
N ASN A 76 5.07 13.54 -0.68
CA ASN A 76 6.43 14.10 -0.58
C ASN A 76 6.46 15.62 -0.76
N GLY A 77 5.52 16.36 -0.16
CA GLY A 77 5.42 17.81 -0.24
C GLY A 77 4.85 18.35 -1.57
N HIS A 78 4.44 17.48 -2.50
CA HIS A 78 3.88 17.88 -3.79
C HIS A 78 2.42 17.51 -3.91
N GLU A 79 1.57 18.45 -4.31
CA GLU A 79 0.19 18.14 -4.64
C GLU A 79 0.13 17.28 -5.91
N VAL A 80 -0.40 16.07 -5.77
CA VAL A 80 -0.47 15.07 -6.84
C VAL A 80 -1.87 14.84 -7.36
N GLY A 81 -2.91 15.16 -6.58
CA GLY A 81 -4.29 14.97 -6.98
C GLY A 81 -5.28 15.56 -5.98
N GLY A 82 -6.56 15.56 -6.33
CA GLY A 82 -7.65 15.96 -5.42
C GLY A 82 -8.58 17.03 -5.94
N THR A 83 -8.12 18.06 -6.59
CA THR A 83 -8.97 19.14 -7.11
C THR A 83 -9.71 18.70 -8.38
N ARG A 84 -10.98 18.27 -8.22
CA ARG A 84 -11.92 17.93 -9.31
C ARG A 84 -11.30 17.10 -10.44
N SER A 85 -10.57 16.04 -10.10
CA SER A 85 -10.08 15.10 -11.09
C SER A 85 -11.23 14.24 -11.58
N GLN A 86 -11.50 14.26 -12.89
CA GLN A 86 -12.47 13.38 -13.54
C GLN A 86 -11.72 12.36 -14.38
N GLY A 87 -12.03 11.08 -14.17
CA GLY A 87 -11.52 9.95 -14.91
C GLY A 87 -10.27 9.30 -14.29
N PRO A 88 -10.19 7.95 -14.40
CA PRO A 88 -9.09 7.17 -13.84
C PRO A 88 -7.78 7.41 -14.61
N GLY A 89 -6.66 7.32 -13.89
CA GLY A 89 -5.32 7.37 -14.49
C GLY A 89 -4.80 8.77 -14.85
N ARG A 90 -5.58 9.83 -14.67
CA ARG A 90 -5.25 11.17 -15.16
C ARG A 90 -3.97 11.76 -14.55
N TYR A 91 -3.62 11.38 -13.34
CA TYR A 91 -2.40 11.84 -12.66
C TYR A 91 -1.57 10.70 -12.03
N THR A 92 -1.92 9.46 -12.26
CA THR A 92 -1.22 8.27 -11.73
C THR A 92 0.28 8.33 -12.00
N HIS A 93 0.68 8.78 -13.18
CA HIS A 93 2.11 8.96 -13.52
C HIS A 93 2.82 9.97 -12.61
N ARG A 94 2.12 11.01 -12.11
CA ARG A 94 2.69 11.97 -11.16
C ARG A 94 2.87 11.32 -9.79
N VAL A 95 1.88 10.58 -9.34
CA VAL A 95 1.89 9.87 -8.06
C VAL A 95 3.05 8.87 -8.02
N VAL A 96 3.19 8.06 -9.08
CA VAL A 96 4.29 7.09 -9.21
C VAL A 96 5.66 7.79 -9.23
N ARG A 97 5.81 8.87 -10.01
CA ARG A 97 7.06 9.66 -10.04
C ARG A 97 7.41 10.32 -8.71
N ARG A 98 6.44 10.52 -7.83
CA ARG A 98 6.64 11.06 -6.47
C ARG A 98 6.86 9.97 -5.43
N GLY A 99 7.04 8.72 -5.87
CA GLY A 99 7.46 7.62 -5.02
C GLY A 99 6.33 6.85 -4.37
N LEU A 100 5.16 6.71 -5.02
CA LEU A 100 4.11 5.81 -4.57
C LEU A 100 4.15 4.50 -5.35
N ALA A 101 4.06 3.36 -4.65
CA ALA A 101 3.74 2.07 -5.24
C ALA A 101 2.45 1.51 -4.63
N LEU A 102 1.55 1.03 -5.47
CA LEU A 102 0.33 0.34 -5.08
C LEU A 102 0.48 -1.16 -5.35
N MET A 103 0.23 -1.96 -4.33
CA MET A 103 0.09 -3.41 -4.41
C MET A 103 -1.39 -3.72 -4.22
N PRO A 104 -2.16 -3.90 -5.30
CA PRO A 104 -3.60 -4.08 -5.21
C PRO A 104 -3.97 -5.43 -4.63
N GLN A 105 -5.24 -5.55 -4.27
CA GLN A 105 -5.85 -6.80 -3.86
C GLN A 105 -5.77 -7.85 -5.00
N GLY A 106 -5.52 -9.11 -4.64
CA GLY A 106 -5.47 -10.23 -5.59
C GLY A 106 -4.09 -10.45 -6.23
N ASP A 107 -4.07 -11.37 -7.18
CA ASP A 107 -2.86 -11.80 -7.87
C ASP A 107 -2.83 -11.19 -9.28
N GLU A 108 -2.46 -9.93 -9.40
CA GLU A 108 -2.23 -9.30 -10.71
C GLU A 108 -0.90 -9.77 -11.29
N ILE A 109 -0.92 -10.92 -11.98
CA ILE A 109 0.26 -11.56 -12.55
C ILE A 109 0.29 -11.51 -14.08
N PHE A 110 1.49 -11.50 -14.63
CA PHE A 110 1.74 -11.73 -16.05
C PHE A 110 2.05 -13.22 -16.24
N HIS A 111 1.04 -14.03 -16.59
CA HIS A 111 1.10 -15.48 -16.62
C HIS A 111 2.28 -16.08 -17.41
N GLY A 112 2.70 -15.40 -18.48
CA GLY A 112 3.79 -15.83 -19.35
C GLY A 112 5.19 -15.52 -18.85
N LEU A 113 5.33 -14.64 -17.84
CA LEU A 113 6.63 -14.30 -17.29
C LEU A 113 7.07 -15.31 -16.24
N THR A 114 8.38 -15.53 -16.16
CA THR A 114 9.03 -16.22 -15.04
C THR A 114 8.96 -15.33 -13.77
N VAL A 115 9.19 -15.92 -12.60
CA VAL A 115 9.30 -15.18 -11.34
C VAL A 115 10.34 -14.08 -11.45
N GLU A 116 11.50 -14.37 -12.04
CA GLU A 116 12.58 -13.39 -12.21
C GLU A 116 12.14 -12.20 -13.07
N GLU A 117 11.57 -12.46 -14.24
CA GLU A 117 11.08 -11.40 -15.14
C GLU A 117 9.95 -10.59 -14.51
N HIS A 118 9.07 -11.28 -13.76
CA HIS A 118 7.98 -10.62 -13.06
C HIS A 118 8.48 -9.68 -11.96
N LEU A 119 9.51 -10.08 -11.20
CA LEU A 119 10.16 -9.21 -10.22
C LEU A 119 10.83 -8.03 -10.93
N ASP A 120 11.63 -8.29 -11.99
CA ASP A 120 12.33 -7.23 -12.72
C ASP A 120 11.37 -6.19 -13.31
N SER A 121 10.15 -6.59 -13.70
CA SER A 121 9.13 -5.64 -14.16
C SER A 121 8.72 -4.59 -13.12
N GLY A 122 8.95 -4.85 -11.84
CA GLY A 122 8.71 -3.89 -10.75
C GLY A 122 9.78 -2.80 -10.63
N ALA A 123 10.95 -3.01 -11.21
CA ALA A 123 12.06 -2.05 -11.23
C ALA A 123 11.95 -1.09 -12.42
N PHE A 124 10.82 -0.40 -12.58
CA PHE A 124 10.49 0.40 -13.77
C PHE A 124 11.10 1.80 -13.78
N THR A 125 11.68 2.29 -12.68
CA THR A 125 12.41 3.58 -12.67
C THR A 125 13.89 3.36 -13.03
N PRO A 126 14.58 4.39 -13.54
CA PRO A 126 16.02 4.27 -13.83
C PRO A 126 16.86 3.89 -12.62
N THR A 127 16.50 4.36 -11.43
CA THR A 127 17.19 4.04 -10.17
C THR A 127 16.94 2.60 -9.78
N ALA A 128 15.67 2.18 -9.70
CA ALA A 128 15.29 0.82 -9.35
C ALA A 128 15.90 -0.20 -10.33
N TRP A 129 15.93 0.12 -11.63
CA TRP A 129 16.53 -0.74 -12.66
C TRP A 129 18.04 -0.93 -12.46
N ARG A 130 18.78 0.15 -12.15
CA ARG A 130 20.21 0.05 -11.86
C ARG A 130 20.50 -0.83 -10.64
N GLU A 131 19.65 -0.73 -9.62
CA GLU A 131 19.78 -1.46 -8.35
C GLU A 131 19.05 -2.82 -8.36
N ARG A 132 18.41 -3.24 -9.46
CA ARG A 132 17.49 -4.39 -9.48
C ARG A 132 18.08 -5.69 -8.93
N LYS A 133 19.37 -5.96 -9.17
CA LYS A 133 20.03 -7.17 -8.65
C LYS A 133 20.08 -7.17 -7.12
N GLN A 134 20.42 -6.02 -6.53
CA GLN A 134 20.50 -5.87 -5.07
C GLN A 134 19.10 -5.92 -4.46
N ARG A 135 18.11 -5.26 -5.09
CA ARG A 135 16.69 -5.28 -4.65
C ARG A 135 16.14 -6.70 -4.70
N LYS A 136 16.38 -7.42 -5.80
CA LYS A 136 15.96 -8.82 -5.97
C LYS A 136 16.57 -9.71 -4.88
N ALA A 137 17.85 -9.56 -4.57
CA ALA A 137 18.49 -10.32 -3.49
C ALA A 137 17.76 -10.12 -2.16
N ARG A 138 17.45 -8.87 -1.79
CA ARG A 138 16.67 -8.56 -0.58
C ARG A 138 15.27 -9.19 -0.59
N ILE A 139 14.59 -9.16 -1.75
CA ILE A 139 13.26 -9.78 -1.88
C ILE A 139 13.34 -11.29 -1.68
N LEU A 140 14.41 -11.94 -2.15
CA LEU A 140 14.61 -13.37 -1.96
C LEU A 140 14.97 -13.73 -0.50
N GLU A 141 15.57 -12.80 0.25
CA GLU A 141 15.73 -12.93 1.72
C GLU A 141 14.38 -12.82 2.43
N ILE A 142 13.48 -11.93 1.97
CA ILE A 142 12.14 -11.74 2.52
C ILE A 142 11.22 -12.91 2.18
N PHE A 143 11.30 -13.40 0.94
CA PHE A 143 10.50 -14.51 0.41
C PHE A 143 11.38 -15.68 -0.04
N PRO A 144 12.03 -16.43 0.88
CA PRO A 144 12.95 -17.52 0.54
C PRO A 144 12.36 -18.59 -0.38
N PRO A 145 11.06 -18.92 -0.34
CA PRO A 145 10.48 -19.89 -1.28
C PRO A 145 10.67 -19.52 -2.75
N LEU A 146 10.77 -18.24 -3.08
CA LEU A 146 10.93 -17.78 -4.47
C LEU A 146 12.30 -18.12 -5.07
N VAL A 147 13.33 -18.35 -4.26
CA VAL A 147 14.70 -18.68 -4.73
C VAL A 147 14.70 -19.87 -5.70
N LYS A 148 13.94 -20.93 -5.38
CA LYS A 148 13.86 -22.13 -6.20
C LYS A 148 12.92 -22.01 -7.40
N LEU A 149 12.17 -20.93 -7.47
CA LEU A 149 11.09 -20.71 -8.44
C LEU A 149 11.44 -19.66 -9.49
N MET A 150 12.64 -19.08 -9.45
CA MET A 150 13.04 -17.94 -10.27
C MET A 150 12.81 -18.14 -11.78
N SER A 151 13.07 -19.35 -12.31
CA SER A 151 12.85 -19.70 -13.70
C SER A 151 11.45 -20.29 -14.00
N THR A 152 10.58 -20.38 -12.98
CA THR A 152 9.23 -20.93 -13.12
C THR A 152 8.27 -19.87 -13.64
N PRO A 153 7.45 -20.15 -14.67
CA PRO A 153 6.36 -19.26 -15.08
C PRO A 153 5.39 -19.01 -13.93
N VAL A 154 5.05 -17.73 -13.67
CA VAL A 154 4.23 -17.32 -12.51
C VAL A 154 2.84 -17.97 -12.54
N GLY A 155 2.31 -18.26 -13.73
CA GLY A 155 1.03 -18.94 -13.88
C GLY A 155 0.98 -20.37 -13.31
N ARG A 156 2.15 -21.00 -13.07
CA ARG A 156 2.26 -22.37 -12.51
C ARG A 156 2.41 -22.42 -10.99
N LEU A 157 2.52 -21.25 -10.34
CA LEU A 157 2.72 -21.14 -8.90
C LEU A 157 1.43 -21.40 -8.12
N SER A 158 1.56 -21.82 -6.86
CA SER A 158 0.45 -21.81 -5.90
C SER A 158 -0.02 -20.38 -5.59
N GLY A 159 -1.23 -20.21 -5.07
CA GLY A 159 -1.76 -18.88 -4.70
C GLY A 159 -0.84 -18.12 -3.76
N GLY A 160 -0.27 -18.78 -2.74
CA GLY A 160 0.67 -18.15 -1.81
C GLY A 160 1.97 -17.70 -2.47
N GLU A 161 2.54 -18.52 -3.37
CA GLU A 161 3.74 -18.15 -4.13
C GLU A 161 3.46 -17.00 -5.09
N ARG A 162 2.32 -17.02 -5.81
CA ARG A 162 1.90 -15.89 -6.65
C ARG A 162 1.78 -14.60 -5.85
N ARG A 163 1.19 -14.67 -4.65
CA ARG A 163 1.09 -13.49 -3.77
C ARG A 163 2.45 -12.96 -3.37
N MET A 164 3.41 -13.83 -3.02
CA MET A 164 4.79 -13.42 -2.72
C MET A 164 5.45 -12.74 -3.94
N VAL A 165 5.23 -13.25 -5.15
CA VAL A 165 5.75 -12.64 -6.38
C VAL A 165 5.13 -11.26 -6.62
N CYS A 166 3.82 -11.09 -6.46
CA CYS A 166 3.13 -9.81 -6.61
C CYS A 166 3.65 -8.76 -5.61
N LEU A 167 3.78 -9.14 -4.34
CA LEU A 167 4.34 -8.28 -3.30
C LEU A 167 5.82 -7.96 -3.59
N GLY A 168 6.60 -8.97 -3.96
CA GLY A 168 8.01 -8.80 -4.36
C GLY A 168 8.16 -7.81 -5.51
N ARG A 169 7.31 -7.89 -6.54
CA ARG A 169 7.29 -6.92 -7.65
C ARG A 169 7.08 -5.49 -7.16
N GLY A 170 6.13 -5.27 -6.25
CA GLY A 170 5.91 -3.94 -5.67
C GLY A 170 7.13 -3.42 -4.90
N LEU A 171 7.81 -4.33 -4.17
CA LEU A 171 9.03 -4.04 -3.41
C LEU A 171 10.26 -3.79 -4.28
N MET A 172 10.24 -4.18 -5.56
CA MET A 172 11.31 -3.83 -6.52
C MET A 172 11.36 -2.34 -6.85
N SER A 173 10.27 -1.61 -6.62
CA SER A 173 10.21 -0.16 -6.83
C SER A 173 11.10 0.60 -5.85
N ASP A 174 11.45 1.85 -6.16
CA ASP A 174 12.11 2.81 -5.28
C ASP A 174 11.12 3.75 -4.58
N ALA A 175 9.91 3.26 -4.32
CA ALA A 175 8.84 4.03 -3.71
C ALA A 175 9.16 4.41 -2.26
N SER A 176 8.81 5.65 -1.88
CA SER A 176 8.87 6.15 -0.51
C SER A 176 7.57 5.87 0.28
N LEU A 177 6.49 5.52 -0.43
CA LEU A 177 5.21 5.10 0.14
C LEU A 177 4.68 3.86 -0.58
N LEU A 178 4.43 2.81 0.20
CA LEU A 178 3.82 1.57 -0.27
C LEU A 178 2.38 1.50 0.23
N LEU A 179 1.42 1.31 -0.68
CA LEU A 179 0.03 0.99 -0.35
C LEU A 179 -0.18 -0.50 -0.62
N VAL A 180 -0.51 -1.28 0.39
CA VAL A 180 -0.65 -2.75 0.30
C VAL A 180 -2.08 -3.12 0.65
N ASP A 181 -2.84 -3.58 -0.35
CA ASP A 181 -4.26 -3.88 -0.20
C ASP A 181 -4.49 -5.37 0.03
N GLU A 182 -4.97 -5.70 1.21
CA GLU A 182 -5.33 -7.04 1.66
C GLU A 182 -4.29 -8.13 1.29
N PRO A 183 -3.03 -8.02 1.76
CA PRO A 183 -1.95 -8.94 1.39
C PRO A 183 -2.23 -10.40 1.79
N SER A 184 -3.09 -10.63 2.77
CA SER A 184 -3.44 -11.97 3.27
C SER A 184 -4.66 -12.59 2.62
N LEU A 185 -5.38 -11.87 1.76
CA LEU A 185 -6.64 -12.34 1.20
C LEU A 185 -6.47 -13.63 0.38
N GLY A 186 -7.37 -14.60 0.63
CA GLY A 186 -7.37 -15.88 -0.10
C GLY A 186 -6.25 -16.84 0.31
N LEU A 187 -5.41 -16.46 1.27
CA LEU A 187 -4.33 -17.32 1.78
C LEU A 187 -4.78 -18.12 3.01
N ALA A 188 -4.24 -19.32 3.14
CA ALA A 188 -4.37 -20.08 4.38
C ALA A 188 -3.80 -19.26 5.56
N PRO A 189 -4.39 -19.29 6.77
CA PRO A 189 -4.02 -18.41 7.88
C PRO A 189 -2.52 -18.42 8.25
N LYS A 190 -1.86 -19.58 8.11
CA LYS A 190 -0.42 -19.72 8.36
C LYS A 190 0.40 -18.96 7.31
N ILE A 191 0.01 -19.06 6.04
CA ILE A 191 0.70 -18.39 4.92
C ILE A 191 0.46 -16.88 5.01
N GLY A 192 -0.77 -16.44 5.28
CA GLY A 192 -1.09 -15.04 5.48
C GLY A 192 -0.23 -14.38 6.57
N ARG A 193 -0.08 -15.05 7.72
CA ARG A 193 0.84 -14.58 8.78
C ARG A 193 2.29 -14.49 8.30
N SER A 194 2.79 -15.52 7.63
CA SER A 194 4.16 -15.51 7.10
C SER A 194 4.41 -14.39 6.10
N VAL A 195 3.43 -14.09 5.23
CA VAL A 195 3.49 -12.98 4.29
C VAL A 195 3.52 -11.64 5.03
N MET A 196 2.68 -11.48 6.06
CA MET A 196 2.69 -10.27 6.88
C MET A 196 4.01 -10.09 7.63
N ASP A 197 4.55 -11.15 8.25
CA ASP A 197 5.84 -11.11 8.94
C ASP A 197 6.97 -10.74 7.96
N ALA A 198 6.93 -11.30 6.75
CA ALA A 198 7.88 -10.98 5.68
C ALA A 198 7.80 -9.50 5.26
N LEU A 199 6.59 -8.97 5.06
CA LEU A 199 6.38 -7.54 4.77
C LEU A 199 6.91 -6.64 5.88
N MET A 200 6.75 -7.04 7.14
CA MET A 200 7.27 -6.28 8.28
C MET A 200 8.80 -6.34 8.41
N GLY A 201 9.42 -7.43 7.95
CA GLY A 201 10.87 -7.56 7.85
C GLY A 201 11.50 -6.60 6.84
N VAL A 202 10.69 -6.06 5.93
CA VAL A 202 11.10 -5.05 4.96
C VAL A 202 11.27 -3.70 5.67
N GLN A 203 12.41 -3.48 6.32
CA GLN A 203 12.87 -2.13 6.62
C GLN A 203 13.36 -1.50 5.30
N LEU A 204 12.42 -1.13 4.46
CA LEU A 204 12.70 -0.46 3.20
C LEU A 204 13.16 0.96 3.51
N LEU A 205 14.47 1.14 3.77
CA LEU A 205 15.22 2.37 3.48
C LEU A 205 14.43 3.68 3.73
N GLY A 206 13.65 3.75 4.85
CA GLY A 206 12.84 4.92 5.17
C GLY A 206 11.47 4.99 4.46
N ALA A 207 11.07 4.02 3.65
CA ALA A 207 9.75 4.01 3.03
C ALA A 207 8.64 3.83 4.08
N ALA A 208 7.56 4.60 3.95
CA ALA A 208 6.34 4.39 4.71
C ALA A 208 5.50 3.28 4.07
N MET A 209 4.67 2.60 4.86
CA MET A 209 3.77 1.55 4.38
C MET A 209 2.38 1.73 4.98
N VAL A 210 1.36 1.73 4.12
CA VAL A 210 -0.05 1.68 4.56
C VAL A 210 -0.62 0.33 4.12
N ILE A 211 -1.12 -0.44 5.09
CA ILE A 211 -1.65 -1.78 4.85
C ILE A 211 -3.14 -1.78 5.17
N ALA A 212 -3.97 -2.11 4.19
CA ALA A 212 -5.37 -2.37 4.41
C ALA A 212 -5.59 -3.85 4.70
N GLU A 213 -6.32 -4.17 5.75
CA GLU A 213 -6.68 -5.54 6.12
C GLU A 213 -8.09 -5.61 6.71
N GLN A 214 -8.70 -6.79 6.62
CA GLN A 214 -9.96 -7.07 7.31
C GLN A 214 -9.70 -7.63 8.71
N ASN A 215 -8.68 -8.46 8.85
CA ASN A 215 -8.34 -9.11 10.11
C ASN A 215 -7.32 -8.28 10.89
N VAL A 216 -7.79 -7.58 11.93
CA VAL A 216 -6.96 -6.74 12.79
C VAL A 216 -5.79 -7.50 13.41
N SER A 217 -5.94 -8.80 13.75
CA SER A 217 -4.88 -9.60 14.37
C SER A 217 -3.63 -9.76 13.51
N LEU A 218 -3.74 -9.51 12.19
CA LEU A 218 -2.59 -9.49 11.29
C LEU A 218 -1.79 -8.20 11.35
N LEU A 219 -2.40 -7.12 11.86
CA LEU A 219 -1.76 -5.80 12.01
C LEU A 219 -1.23 -5.56 13.43
N GLU A 220 -1.86 -6.17 14.43
CA GLU A 220 -1.50 -6.01 15.85
C GLU A 220 -0.05 -6.38 16.11
N GLY A 221 0.69 -5.48 16.76
CA GLY A 221 2.12 -5.63 17.06
C GLY A 221 3.05 -5.55 15.85
N ARG A 222 2.51 -5.30 14.63
CA ARG A 222 3.28 -5.21 13.38
C ARG A 222 3.32 -3.82 12.79
N VAL A 223 2.36 -2.97 13.11
CA VAL A 223 2.25 -1.59 12.62
C VAL A 223 2.33 -0.59 13.76
N ASP A 224 2.72 0.65 13.46
CA ASP A 224 2.90 1.70 14.48
C ASP A 224 1.56 2.21 15.01
N ARG A 225 0.52 2.27 14.14
CA ARG A 225 -0.86 2.62 14.50
C ARG A 225 -1.87 1.96 13.58
N ILE A 226 -3.11 1.84 14.06
CA ILE A 226 -4.23 1.28 13.31
C ILE A 226 -5.37 2.29 13.28
N ILE A 227 -5.95 2.51 12.11
CA ILE A 227 -7.13 3.35 11.90
C ILE A 227 -8.28 2.46 11.41
N GLY A 228 -9.46 2.60 12.03
CA GLY A 228 -10.67 1.93 11.59
C GLY A 228 -11.27 2.62 10.35
N MET A 229 -11.75 1.84 9.37
CA MET A 229 -12.52 2.35 8.25
C MET A 229 -13.92 1.76 8.24
N HIS A 230 -14.93 2.62 8.16
CA HIS A 230 -16.34 2.21 8.16
C HIS A 230 -17.15 3.06 7.18
N VAL A 231 -17.73 2.41 6.20
CA VAL A 231 -18.59 3.03 5.17
C VAL A 231 -18.01 4.34 4.63
N GLY A 232 -16.80 4.25 4.07
CA GLY A 232 -16.12 5.38 3.42
C GLY A 232 -15.64 6.50 4.34
N LYS A 233 -15.58 6.27 5.66
CA LYS A 233 -15.05 7.21 6.65
C LYS A 233 -13.97 6.56 7.49
N LEU A 234 -12.90 7.31 7.80
CA LEU A 234 -11.95 6.91 8.81
C LEU A 234 -12.53 7.22 10.19
N LYS A 235 -12.40 6.26 11.10
CA LYS A 235 -12.70 6.44 12.52
C LYS A 235 -11.37 6.56 13.24
N GLY A 236 -11.30 7.45 14.24
CA GLY A 236 -10.07 7.77 14.96
C GLY A 236 -9.23 6.55 15.33
N GLU A 237 -8.00 6.78 15.73
CA GLU A 237 -7.03 5.74 16.08
C GLU A 237 -7.67 4.69 16.99
N ALA A 238 -7.81 3.48 16.46
CA ALA A 238 -8.26 2.38 17.25
C ALA A 238 -7.08 1.89 18.08
N SER A 239 -7.09 2.16 19.38
CA SER A 239 -6.31 1.33 20.28
C SER A 239 -6.79 -0.11 20.09
N VAL A 240 -5.86 -1.04 20.04
CA VAL A 240 -6.05 -2.49 19.83
C VAL A 240 -7.20 -3.10 20.65
N SER A 241 -7.59 -2.47 21.76
CA SER A 241 -8.68 -2.88 22.65
C SER A 241 -10.11 -2.76 22.09
N LEU A 242 -10.35 -1.97 21.06
CA LEU A 242 -11.70 -1.74 20.53
C LEU A 242 -12.21 -2.80 19.54
N PHE A 243 -11.33 -3.64 18.99
CA PHE A 243 -11.71 -4.70 18.04
C PHE A 243 -11.78 -6.09 18.67
N GLY A 244 -11.34 -6.25 19.94
CA GLY A 244 -11.35 -7.52 20.69
C GLY A 244 -12.66 -7.85 21.40
N ALA A 245 -13.62 -6.94 21.49
CA ALA A 245 -14.84 -7.10 22.31
C ALA A 245 -16.01 -7.81 21.61
N GLY A 246 -15.80 -8.43 20.45
CA GLY A 246 -16.84 -9.13 19.68
C GLY A 246 -16.82 -10.66 19.75
N ARG A 247 -16.12 -11.28 20.71
CA ARG A 247 -16.17 -12.73 20.92
C ARG A 247 -16.63 -13.07 22.33
N GLY A 248 -17.95 -13.17 22.48
CA GLY A 248 -18.52 -13.75 23.68
C GLY A 248 -19.96 -13.35 23.93
N ALA A 249 -20.90 -13.92 23.17
CA ALA A 249 -22.27 -14.21 23.60
C ALA A 249 -23.04 -14.85 22.43
N ALA A 250 -23.10 -16.13 22.40
CA ALA A 250 -24.20 -17.06 22.13
C ALA A 250 -23.65 -18.41 21.66
#